data_a4ee9de5749e81ae0cbccb1d3ee8a574
#
_entry.id   a4ee9de5749e81ae0cbccb1d3ee8a574
#
_cell.length_a   1.000
_cell.length_b   1.000
_cell.length_c   1.000
_cell.angle_alpha   90.00
_cell.angle_beta   90.00
_cell.angle_gamma   90.00
#
_symmetry.space_group_name_H-M   'P 1'
#
loop_
_entity.id
_entity.type
_entity.pdbx_description
1 polymer ?
#
loop_
_entity_poly.entity_id
_entity_poly.type
_entity_poly.pdbx_seq_one_letter_code
_entity_poly.pdbx_strand_id
1 'polypeptide(L)'
;LLDGEWETCSVENFHEGEYGGVRFSAANVRLDHVYQRGTPHEGFETCSSMVFRGLVLRCAARASAASPVLAAARTADSPRGILTGHAAFDRSFCVTAEHPQDAVRLLTPQMIDFLTAFDRSVEGQLLSLCWRENTFSLALETDYTFAAVAGSVDLRDLDAARRSYIRSLQEM
;
A
#
# COMPACT_ATOMS: atom_id res chain seq x y z
N LEU A 1 -3.18 -2.66 -7.82
CA LEU A 1 -3.06 -2.34 -6.39
C LEU A 1 -3.79 -1.04 -6.04
N LEU A 2 -3.54 0.02 -6.77
CA LEU A 2 -4.22 1.31 -6.63
C LEU A 2 -5.08 1.52 -7.87
N ASP A 3 -6.37 1.73 -7.66
CA ASP A 3 -7.34 1.97 -8.71
C ASP A 3 -7.54 3.48 -8.92
N GLY A 4 -7.79 3.91 -10.14
CA GLY A 4 -7.98 5.31 -10.48
C GLY A 4 -7.08 5.79 -11.62
N GLU A 5 -7.44 6.92 -12.21
CA GLU A 5 -6.65 7.58 -13.26
C GLU A 5 -5.59 8.48 -12.59
N TRP A 6 -4.36 8.28 -12.97
CA TRP A 6 -3.23 9.11 -12.56
C TRP A 6 -2.20 9.18 -13.68
N GLU A 7 -1.55 10.33 -13.84
CA GLU A 7 -0.55 10.58 -14.89
C GLU A 7 0.85 10.75 -14.33
N THR A 8 0.97 11.16 -13.05
CA THR A 8 2.28 11.34 -12.43
C THR A 8 2.44 10.46 -11.21
N CYS A 9 3.65 9.90 -11.07
CA CYS A 9 4.05 9.07 -9.95
C CYS A 9 5.40 9.56 -9.42
N SER A 10 5.47 9.91 -8.16
CA SER A 10 6.73 10.14 -7.47
C SER A 10 6.97 9.05 -6.43
N VAL A 11 8.22 8.61 -6.34
CA VAL A 11 8.66 7.57 -5.41
C VAL A 11 9.81 8.12 -4.59
N GLU A 12 9.65 8.06 -3.28
CA GLU A 12 10.65 8.54 -2.32
C GLU A 12 10.95 7.46 -1.29
N ASN A 13 12.11 7.54 -0.66
CA ASN A 13 12.52 6.63 0.42
C ASN A 13 12.36 5.15 0.04
N PHE A 14 12.82 4.81 -1.17
CA PHE A 14 12.80 3.41 -1.61
C PHE A 14 13.84 2.59 -0.85
N HIS A 15 13.40 1.49 -0.27
CA HIS A 15 14.20 0.54 0.49
C HIS A 15 13.93 -0.88 0.03
N GLU A 16 14.98 -1.68 -0.02
CA GLU A 16 14.91 -3.12 -0.21
C GLU A 16 15.65 -3.83 0.91
N GLY A 17 15.17 -5.00 1.29
CA GLY A 17 15.79 -5.76 2.35
C GLY A 17 15.23 -7.16 2.49
N GLU A 18 15.69 -7.83 3.53
CA GLU A 18 15.19 -9.13 3.94
C GLU A 18 14.97 -9.13 5.45
N TYR A 19 13.82 -9.59 5.89
CA TYR A 19 13.47 -9.77 7.28
C TYR A 19 12.84 -11.14 7.50
N GLY A 20 13.37 -11.92 8.43
CA GLY A 20 12.88 -13.28 8.73
C GLY A 20 12.89 -14.23 7.52
N GLY A 21 13.83 -14.05 6.58
CA GLY A 21 13.90 -14.83 5.34
C GLY A 21 12.88 -14.39 4.27
N VAL A 22 12.17 -13.26 4.46
CA VAL A 22 11.25 -12.68 3.49
C VAL A 22 11.88 -11.43 2.89
N ARG A 23 12.08 -11.44 1.57
CA ARG A 23 12.51 -10.25 0.83
C ARG A 23 11.37 -9.27 0.68
N PHE A 24 11.65 -7.99 0.88
CA PHE A 24 10.69 -6.92 0.72
C PHE A 24 11.29 -5.70 0.01
N SER A 25 10.42 -4.88 -0.54
CA SER A 25 10.71 -3.50 -0.91
C SER A 25 9.58 -2.59 -0.40
N ALA A 26 9.93 -1.39 0.02
CA ALA A 26 9.00 -0.39 0.53
C ALA A 26 9.38 1.00 0.03
N ALA A 27 8.38 1.84 -0.23
CA ALA A 27 8.59 3.22 -0.65
C ALA A 27 7.41 4.11 -0.27
N ASN A 28 7.68 5.39 -0.04
CA ASN A 28 6.64 6.40 -0.09
C ASN A 28 6.32 6.72 -1.55
N VAL A 29 5.04 6.64 -1.90
CA VAL A 29 4.54 6.86 -3.26
C VAL A 29 3.49 7.96 -3.23
N ARG A 30 3.56 8.85 -4.19
CA ARG A 30 2.52 9.84 -4.47
C ARG A 30 2.07 9.70 -5.91
N LEU A 31 0.76 9.65 -6.11
CA LEU A 31 0.10 9.61 -7.42
C LEU A 31 -0.77 10.86 -7.56
N ASP A 32 -0.63 11.57 -8.68
CA ASP A 32 -1.44 12.73 -8.98
C ASP A 32 -2.14 12.54 -10.34
N HIS A 33 -3.42 12.93 -10.37
CA HIS A 33 -4.19 13.08 -11.59
C HIS A 33 -3.98 14.50 -12.13
N VAL A 34 -3.58 14.60 -13.40
CA VAL A 34 -3.32 15.88 -14.09
C VAL A 34 -4.46 16.13 -15.07
N TYR A 35 -5.11 17.29 -14.95
CA TYR A 35 -6.22 17.67 -15.81
C TYR A 35 -6.13 19.12 -16.24
N GLN A 36 -6.81 19.45 -17.32
CA GLN A 36 -6.91 20.83 -17.79
C GLN A 36 -8.22 21.45 -17.35
N ARG A 37 -8.16 22.66 -16.79
CA ARG A 37 -9.29 23.49 -16.42
C ARG A 37 -9.24 24.80 -17.18
N GLY A 38 -10.38 25.25 -17.69
CA GLY A 38 -10.51 26.53 -18.40
C GLY A 38 -11.49 26.48 -19.53
N THR A 39 -11.61 27.58 -20.24
CA THR A 39 -12.45 27.73 -21.44
C THR A 39 -11.60 28.22 -22.62
N PRO A 40 -12.04 28.01 -23.88
CA PRO A 40 -11.32 28.51 -25.04
C PRO A 40 -11.11 30.04 -25.04
N HIS A 41 -11.92 30.80 -24.30
CA HIS A 41 -11.82 32.26 -24.20
C HIS A 41 -10.89 32.73 -23.10
N GLU A 42 -10.75 31.96 -22.02
CA GLU A 42 -9.94 32.29 -20.83
C GLU A 42 -8.57 31.59 -20.84
N GLY A 43 -8.38 30.65 -21.77
CA GLY A 43 -7.21 29.78 -21.81
C GLY A 43 -7.42 28.54 -20.93
N PHE A 44 -6.46 27.60 -21.04
CA PHE A 44 -6.44 26.37 -20.25
C PHE A 44 -5.29 26.42 -19.24
N GLU A 45 -5.60 26.09 -18.01
CA GLU A 45 -4.64 25.92 -16.93
C GLU A 45 -4.49 24.44 -16.59
N THR A 46 -3.26 23.96 -16.46
CA THR A 46 -2.98 22.59 -16.02
C THR A 46 -3.09 22.53 -14.51
N CYS A 47 -4.03 21.73 -14.03
CA CYS A 47 -4.25 21.47 -12.61
C CYS A 47 -3.83 20.04 -12.27
N SER A 48 -3.51 19.81 -11.01
CA SER A 48 -3.30 18.46 -10.50
C SER A 48 -4.10 18.24 -9.22
N SER A 49 -4.57 17.00 -9.02
CA SER A 49 -5.16 16.55 -7.77
C SER A 49 -4.47 15.28 -7.31
N MET A 50 -4.16 15.22 -6.03
CA MET A 50 -3.56 14.04 -5.41
C MET A 50 -4.60 12.92 -5.36
N VAL A 51 -4.23 11.76 -5.91
CA VAL A 51 -5.04 10.53 -5.91
C VAL A 51 -4.64 9.60 -4.78
N PHE A 52 -3.34 9.54 -4.50
CA PHE A 52 -2.78 8.70 -3.44
C PHE A 52 -1.49 9.32 -2.90
N ARG A 53 -1.32 9.21 -1.60
CA ARG A 53 -0.06 9.47 -0.92
C ARG A 53 0.09 8.48 0.22
N GLY A 54 1.21 7.77 0.27
CA GLY A 54 1.40 6.82 1.34
C GLY A 54 2.54 5.84 1.11
N LEU A 55 2.48 4.75 1.85
CA LEU A 55 3.44 3.66 1.80
C LEU A 55 2.95 2.56 0.86
N VAL A 56 3.81 2.13 -0.04
CA VAL A 56 3.64 0.88 -0.81
C VAL A 56 4.70 -0.10 -0.35
N LEU A 57 4.26 -1.25 0.15
CA LEU A 57 5.11 -2.37 0.54
C LEU A 57 4.88 -3.53 -0.43
N ARG A 58 5.96 -4.20 -0.82
CA ARG A 58 5.94 -5.41 -1.62
C ARG A 58 6.83 -6.46 -0.98
N CYS A 59 6.30 -7.68 -0.78
CA CYS A 59 7.02 -8.80 -0.17
C CYS A 59 6.99 -10.03 -1.06
N ALA A 60 8.03 -10.86 -0.97
CA ALA A 60 7.95 -12.21 -1.50
C ALA A 60 6.93 -13.03 -0.72
N ALA A 61 5.95 -13.60 -1.41
CA ALA A 61 4.93 -14.45 -0.82
C ALA A 61 5.29 -15.93 -0.97
N ARG A 62 5.05 -16.72 0.08
CA ARG A 62 5.22 -18.18 0.02
C ARG A 62 4.11 -18.87 -0.77
N ALA A 63 2.92 -18.30 -0.73
CA ALA A 63 1.76 -18.79 -1.48
C ALA A 63 1.65 -18.03 -2.81
N SER A 64 1.59 -18.79 -3.91
CA SER A 64 1.41 -18.23 -5.25
C SER A 64 -0.08 -18.13 -5.57
N ALA A 65 -0.49 -17.08 -6.27
CA ALA A 65 -1.80 -16.95 -6.89
C ALA A 65 -1.68 -17.14 -8.40
N ALA A 66 -2.54 -17.95 -8.99
CA ALA A 66 -2.57 -18.16 -10.44
C ALA A 66 -3.10 -16.90 -11.17
N SER A 67 -4.02 -16.18 -10.54
CA SER A 67 -4.52 -14.88 -10.95
C SER A 67 -4.43 -13.87 -9.80
N PRO A 68 -4.43 -12.56 -10.08
CA PRO A 68 -4.40 -11.56 -9.02
C PRO A 68 -5.60 -11.70 -8.07
N VAL A 69 -5.31 -11.69 -6.76
CA VAL A 69 -6.32 -11.57 -5.71
C VAL A 69 -6.16 -10.21 -5.07
N LEU A 70 -7.18 -9.38 -5.18
CA LEU A 70 -7.20 -8.00 -4.67
C LEU A 70 -8.21 -7.91 -3.52
N ALA A 71 -7.79 -7.38 -2.39
CA ALA A 71 -8.69 -6.90 -1.34
C ALA A 71 -8.51 -5.38 -1.24
N ALA A 72 -9.51 -4.62 -1.68
CA ALA A 72 -9.50 -3.16 -1.64
C ALA A 72 -10.44 -2.64 -0.56
N ALA A 73 -10.10 -1.51 0.06
CA ALA A 73 -10.97 -0.83 1.00
C ALA A 73 -12.34 -0.58 0.35
N ARG A 74 -13.40 -0.90 1.09
CA ARG A 74 -14.75 -0.85 0.56
C ARG A 74 -15.25 0.59 0.47
N THR A 75 -15.75 0.94 -0.69
CA THR A 75 -16.43 2.21 -0.98
C THR A 75 -17.89 1.96 -1.34
N ALA A 76 -18.68 3.03 -1.51
CA ALA A 76 -20.07 2.92 -1.97
C ALA A 76 -20.18 2.27 -3.37
N ASP A 77 -19.18 2.48 -4.21
CA ASP A 77 -19.15 1.98 -5.60
C ASP A 77 -18.42 0.64 -5.75
N SER A 78 -17.99 0.03 -4.64
CA SER A 78 -17.30 -1.26 -4.68
C SER A 78 -18.20 -2.34 -5.30
N PRO A 79 -17.67 -3.20 -6.20
CA PRO A 79 -18.43 -4.28 -6.78
C PRO A 79 -18.85 -5.30 -5.72
N ARG A 80 -19.74 -6.23 -6.11
CA ARG A 80 -20.05 -7.37 -5.27
C ARG A 80 -18.84 -8.31 -5.21
N GLY A 81 -18.10 -8.23 -4.11
CA GLY A 81 -16.89 -9.03 -3.90
C GLY A 81 -17.16 -10.46 -3.40
N ILE A 82 -16.09 -11.23 -3.31
CA ILE A 82 -16.06 -12.55 -2.69
C ILE A 82 -16.18 -12.36 -1.18
N LEU A 83 -17.14 -13.10 -0.55
CA LEU A 83 -17.28 -13.11 0.90
C LEU A 83 -16.28 -14.09 1.52
N THR A 84 -15.51 -13.60 2.49
CA THR A 84 -14.55 -14.43 3.23
C THR A 84 -15.18 -15.21 4.37
N GLY A 85 -16.41 -14.83 4.74
CA GLY A 85 -17.10 -15.34 5.93
C GLY A 85 -16.71 -14.64 7.22
N HIS A 86 -15.80 -13.69 7.16
CA HIS A 86 -15.38 -12.88 8.31
C HIS A 86 -16.04 -11.50 8.25
N ALA A 87 -17.13 -11.31 8.97
CA ALA A 87 -18.02 -10.17 8.83
C ALA A 87 -17.33 -8.80 9.04
N ALA A 88 -16.31 -8.70 9.88
CA ALA A 88 -15.57 -7.46 10.09
C ALA A 88 -14.71 -7.13 8.86
N PHE A 89 -13.98 -8.09 8.33
CA PHE A 89 -13.16 -7.95 7.14
C PHE A 89 -14.02 -7.63 5.89
N ASP A 90 -15.11 -8.37 5.69
CA ASP A 90 -16.02 -8.19 4.56
C ASP A 90 -16.74 -6.81 4.57
N ARG A 91 -16.84 -6.15 5.74
CA ARG A 91 -17.33 -4.77 5.82
C ARG A 91 -16.28 -3.75 5.40
N SER A 92 -15.02 -3.99 5.73
CA SER A 92 -13.91 -3.05 5.46
C SER A 92 -13.34 -3.23 4.06
N PHE A 93 -13.33 -4.47 3.54
CA PHE A 93 -12.69 -4.80 2.27
C PHE A 93 -13.64 -5.47 1.29
N CYS A 94 -13.44 -5.15 0.01
CA CYS A 94 -14.03 -5.86 -1.12
C CYS A 94 -12.97 -6.76 -1.74
N VAL A 95 -13.19 -8.06 -1.73
CA VAL A 95 -12.25 -9.05 -2.29
C VAL A 95 -12.68 -9.39 -3.71
N THR A 96 -11.75 -9.28 -4.65
CA THR A 96 -11.95 -9.69 -6.05
C THR A 96 -10.83 -10.62 -6.50
N ALA A 97 -11.18 -11.61 -7.29
CA ALA A 97 -10.25 -12.55 -7.92
C ALA A 97 -10.94 -13.15 -9.15
N GLU A 98 -10.17 -13.48 -10.17
CA GLU A 98 -10.67 -14.24 -11.33
C GLU A 98 -11.10 -15.65 -10.91
N HIS A 99 -10.31 -16.24 -10.01
CA HIS A 99 -10.58 -17.55 -9.43
C HIS A 99 -10.88 -17.42 -7.93
N PRO A 100 -12.15 -17.51 -7.49
CA PRO A 100 -12.52 -17.36 -6.08
C PRO A 100 -11.80 -18.31 -5.12
N GLN A 101 -11.38 -19.46 -5.61
CA GLN A 101 -10.62 -20.46 -4.83
C GLN A 101 -9.24 -19.92 -4.40
N ASP A 102 -8.61 -19.05 -5.19
CA ASP A 102 -7.35 -18.42 -4.81
C ASP A 102 -7.55 -17.46 -3.63
N ALA A 103 -8.63 -16.69 -3.63
CA ALA A 103 -8.98 -15.83 -2.50
C ALA A 103 -9.19 -16.64 -1.21
N VAL A 104 -9.94 -17.75 -1.26
CA VAL A 104 -10.17 -18.62 -0.10
C VAL A 104 -8.87 -19.23 0.42
N ARG A 105 -7.96 -19.62 -0.47
CA ARG A 105 -6.68 -20.21 -0.11
C ARG A 105 -5.72 -19.21 0.53
N LEU A 106 -5.71 -17.96 0.06
CA LEU A 106 -4.80 -16.91 0.53
C LEU A 106 -5.33 -16.20 1.77
N LEU A 107 -6.63 -15.92 1.80
CA LEU A 107 -7.31 -15.26 2.92
C LEU A 107 -7.76 -16.29 3.96
N THR A 108 -6.78 -16.98 4.56
CA THR A 108 -7.07 -17.88 5.69
C THR A 108 -7.59 -17.07 6.89
N PRO A 109 -8.32 -17.68 7.84
CA PRO A 109 -8.76 -16.99 9.07
C PRO A 109 -7.63 -16.25 9.78
N GLN A 110 -6.46 -16.88 9.91
CA GLN A 110 -5.29 -16.27 10.56
C GLN A 110 -4.78 -15.03 9.79
N MET A 111 -4.78 -15.09 8.44
CA MET A 111 -4.41 -13.94 7.61
C MET A 111 -5.41 -12.80 7.78
N ILE A 112 -6.70 -13.09 7.79
CA ILE A 112 -7.77 -12.09 7.97
C ILE A 112 -7.67 -11.45 9.35
N ASP A 113 -7.45 -12.23 10.41
CA ASP A 113 -7.26 -11.73 11.77
C ASP A 113 -6.03 -10.81 11.84
N PHE A 114 -4.91 -11.22 11.24
CA PHE A 114 -3.71 -10.39 11.14
C PHE A 114 -3.97 -9.08 10.40
N LEU A 115 -4.59 -9.13 9.22
CA LEU A 115 -4.88 -7.94 8.42
C LEU A 115 -5.85 -6.98 9.13
N THR A 116 -6.84 -7.53 9.83
CA THR A 116 -7.80 -6.74 10.60
C THR A 116 -7.13 -6.08 11.81
N ALA A 117 -6.20 -6.75 12.46
CA ALA A 117 -5.41 -6.18 13.56
C ALA A 117 -4.43 -5.13 13.04
N PHE A 118 -3.76 -5.41 11.93
CA PHE A 118 -2.84 -4.47 11.27
C PHE A 118 -3.54 -3.18 10.88
N ASP A 119 -4.67 -3.26 10.17
CA ASP A 119 -5.47 -2.08 9.74
C ASP A 119 -5.86 -1.17 10.92
N ARG A 120 -6.09 -1.74 12.10
CA ARG A 120 -6.40 -1.00 13.32
C ARG A 120 -5.19 -0.40 14.02
N SER A 121 -4.01 -0.93 13.77
CA SER A 121 -2.76 -0.54 14.47
C SER A 121 -1.94 0.48 13.71
N VAL A 122 -2.15 0.62 12.40
CA VAL A 122 -1.38 1.54 11.56
C VAL A 122 -1.93 2.96 11.64
N GLU A 123 -1.04 3.95 11.58
CA GLU A 123 -1.41 5.33 11.39
C GLU A 123 -1.69 5.57 9.90
N GLY A 124 -2.98 5.60 9.53
CA GLY A 124 -3.43 5.75 8.14
C GLY A 124 -4.58 4.84 7.79
N GLN A 125 -4.82 4.66 6.51
CA GLN A 125 -5.86 3.79 5.99
C GLN A 125 -5.26 2.73 5.06
N LEU A 126 -5.47 1.46 5.37
CA LEU A 126 -5.11 0.37 4.48
C LEU A 126 -6.06 0.37 3.28
N LEU A 127 -5.57 0.81 2.11
CA LEU A 127 -6.39 0.95 0.91
C LEU A 127 -6.52 -0.36 0.14
N SER A 128 -5.44 -1.11 0.00
CA SER A 128 -5.49 -2.34 -0.78
C SER A 128 -4.37 -3.31 -0.46
N LEU A 129 -4.67 -4.57 -0.72
CA LEU A 129 -3.81 -5.73 -0.59
C LEU A 129 -3.90 -6.52 -1.89
N CYS A 130 -2.79 -6.91 -2.46
CA CYS A 130 -2.77 -7.67 -3.70
C CYS A 130 -1.79 -8.84 -3.62
N TRP A 131 -2.28 -10.03 -3.93
CA TRP A 131 -1.44 -11.20 -4.21
C TRP A 131 -1.41 -11.41 -5.72
N ARG A 132 -0.21 -11.48 -6.25
CA ARG A 132 0.02 -11.77 -7.66
C ARG A 132 1.26 -12.62 -7.79
N GLU A 133 1.12 -13.80 -8.41
CA GLU A 133 2.21 -14.77 -8.48
C GLU A 133 2.77 -15.07 -7.07
N ASN A 134 4.07 -14.92 -6.87
CA ASN A 134 4.77 -15.11 -5.60
C ASN A 134 5.01 -13.78 -4.88
N THR A 135 4.14 -12.80 -5.04
CA THR A 135 4.28 -11.47 -4.46
C THR A 135 3.02 -11.08 -3.72
N PHE A 136 3.21 -10.54 -2.52
CA PHE A 136 2.21 -9.82 -1.76
C PHE A 136 2.55 -8.34 -1.78
N SER A 137 1.58 -7.49 -2.03
CA SER A 137 1.75 -6.04 -2.00
C SER A 137 0.63 -5.40 -1.18
N LEU A 138 0.93 -4.31 -0.49
CA LEU A 138 -0.07 -3.48 0.18
C LEU A 138 0.15 -2.00 -0.13
N ALA A 139 -0.93 -1.23 -0.09
CA ALA A 139 -0.92 0.23 -0.15
C ALA A 139 -1.62 0.79 1.10
N LEU A 140 -0.89 1.59 1.85
CA LEU A 140 -1.36 2.28 3.05
C LEU A 140 -1.35 3.78 2.76
N GLU A 141 -2.53 4.42 2.79
CA GLU A 141 -2.63 5.88 2.71
C GLU A 141 -2.22 6.46 4.06
N THR A 142 -1.18 7.27 4.07
CA THR A 142 -0.62 7.86 5.28
C THR A 142 0.25 9.08 4.93
N ASP A 143 0.29 10.03 5.83
CA ASP A 143 1.27 11.13 5.79
C ASP A 143 2.62 10.74 6.38
N TYR A 144 2.72 9.57 6.99
CA TYR A 144 3.97 9.06 7.55
C TYR A 144 4.99 8.80 6.45
N THR A 145 6.20 9.30 6.64
CA THR A 145 7.31 9.08 5.73
C THR A 145 8.15 7.91 6.22
N PHE A 146 8.03 6.77 5.52
CA PHE A 146 8.77 5.56 5.83
C PHE A 146 10.28 5.83 5.81
N ALA A 147 10.97 5.39 6.87
CA ALA A 147 12.42 5.49 6.99
C ALA A 147 13.00 6.90 6.71
N ALA A 148 12.19 7.95 6.89
CA ALA A 148 12.71 9.30 6.87
C ALA A 148 13.70 9.44 8.03
N VAL A 149 14.93 9.75 7.68
CA VAL A 149 15.92 10.13 8.68
C VAL A 149 15.50 11.50 9.22
N ALA A 150 14.96 11.54 10.43
CA ALA A 150 14.53 12.77 11.06
C ALA A 150 15.72 13.71 11.26
N GLY A 151 15.66 14.89 10.65
CA GLY A 151 16.67 15.96 10.82
C GLY A 151 17.94 15.77 9.99
N SER A 152 18.83 16.71 10.13
CA SER A 152 20.16 16.65 9.54
C SER A 152 20.99 15.60 10.26
N VAL A 153 21.10 14.42 9.66
CA VAL A 153 22.06 13.42 10.14
C VAL A 153 23.44 13.88 9.77
N ASP A 154 24.30 14.10 10.78
CA ASP A 154 25.71 14.33 10.51
C ASP A 154 26.32 13.03 9.97
N LEU A 155 26.56 12.99 8.66
CA LEU A 155 27.17 11.84 8.00
C LEU A 155 28.60 11.54 8.48
N ARG A 156 29.18 12.40 9.34
CA ARG A 156 30.45 12.14 10.01
C ARG A 156 30.32 11.16 11.15
N ASP A 157 29.10 11.00 11.71
CA ASP A 157 28.77 9.97 12.70
C ASP A 157 27.83 8.91 12.10
N LEU A 158 28.43 8.03 11.29
CA LEU A 158 27.71 6.93 10.64
C LEU A 158 27.04 5.98 11.62
N ASP A 159 27.58 5.85 12.84
CA ASP A 159 27.00 4.97 13.86
C ASP A 159 25.76 5.59 14.49
N ALA A 160 25.71 6.91 14.69
CA ALA A 160 24.51 7.61 15.14
C ALA A 160 23.43 7.57 14.05
N ALA A 161 23.81 7.80 12.79
CA ALA A 161 22.93 7.67 11.63
C ALA A 161 22.29 6.28 11.56
N ARG A 162 23.10 5.23 11.68
CA ARG A 162 22.64 3.85 11.67
C ARG A 162 21.71 3.53 12.84
N ARG A 163 22.03 3.98 14.04
CA ARG A 163 21.16 3.77 15.23
C ARG A 163 19.81 4.47 15.07
N SER A 164 19.80 5.71 14.56
CA SER A 164 18.56 6.46 14.27
C SER A 164 17.70 5.73 13.24
N TYR A 165 18.31 5.24 12.16
CA TYR A 165 17.63 4.48 11.12
C TYR A 165 17.06 3.16 11.65
N ILE A 166 17.83 2.38 12.42
CA ILE A 166 17.35 1.13 13.02
C ILE A 166 16.18 1.41 13.98
N ARG A 167 16.23 2.49 14.76
CA ARG A 167 15.13 2.87 15.66
C ARG A 167 13.86 3.18 14.87
N SER A 168 13.93 3.97 13.81
CA SER A 168 12.76 4.28 12.97
C SER A 168 12.13 3.03 12.34
N LEU A 169 12.91 1.97 12.09
CA LEU A 169 12.41 0.69 11.62
C LEU A 169 11.77 -0.19 12.71
N GLN A 170 12.13 0.04 13.98
CA GLN A 170 11.61 -0.73 15.13
C GLN A 170 10.35 -0.12 15.73
N GLU A 171 10.11 1.16 15.49
CA GLU A 171 8.94 1.92 15.96
C GLU A 171 7.72 1.75 15.02
N MET A 172 7.87 0.94 13.96
CA MET A 172 6.79 0.48 13.08
C MET A 172 6.22 -0.86 13.57
#